data_ed7af4b6b2a361104b454072ed6e3af4
#
_entry.id   ed7af4b6b2a361104b454072ed6e3af4
#
_cell.length_a   1.000
_cell.length_b   1.000
_cell.length_c   1.000
_cell.angle_alpha   90.00
_cell.angle_beta   90.00
_cell.angle_gamma   90.00
#
_symmetry.space_group_name_H-M   'P 1'
#
loop_
_entity.id
_entity.type
_entity.pdbx_description
1 polymer ?
#
loop_
_entity_poly.entity_id
_entity_poly.type
_entity_poly.pdbx_seq_one_letter_code
_entity_poly.pdbx_strand_id
1 'polypeptide(L)'
;MKKYLFILFAIFTFSVVNAQNGNGQRIEKIQALKIAVLPPQLDLTSSEAEKFWPIYNEYEHELNNLRLNNKNGDVLDNEQKLLDIKKKYSPAFEKVLGPQKLNKFFNAEKEFRNVLIKRLKAQRQQRLE
;
A
#
# COMPACT_ATOMS: atom_id res chain seq x y z
N MET A 1 -25.59 -6.71 54.19
CA MET A 1 -25.59 -5.74 53.07
C MET A 1 -25.15 -6.44 51.82
N LYS A 2 -26.09 -6.80 51.00
CA LYS A 2 -25.77 -7.43 49.68
C LYS A 2 -25.75 -6.33 48.66
N LYS A 3 -24.56 -5.92 48.24
CA LYS A 3 -24.40 -5.00 47.12
C LYS A 3 -24.47 -5.86 45.83
N TYR A 4 -25.63 -5.87 45.22
CA TYR A 4 -25.75 -6.43 43.89
C TYR A 4 -25.18 -5.43 42.89
N LEU A 5 -23.95 -5.70 42.49
CA LEU A 5 -23.31 -5.00 41.37
C LEU A 5 -23.95 -5.55 40.10
N PHE A 6 -24.96 -4.89 39.57
CA PHE A 6 -25.45 -5.14 38.26
C PHE A 6 -24.39 -4.64 37.27
N ILE A 7 -23.51 -5.57 36.91
CA ILE A 7 -22.65 -5.38 35.72
C ILE A 7 -23.57 -5.53 34.54
N LEU A 8 -24.06 -4.40 34.08
CA LEU A 8 -24.74 -4.27 32.79
C LEU A 8 -23.69 -4.48 31.74
N PHE A 9 -23.49 -5.75 31.33
CA PHE A 9 -22.65 -6.12 30.18
C PHE A 9 -23.38 -5.63 28.95
N ALA A 10 -23.12 -4.36 28.62
CA ALA A 10 -23.49 -3.82 27.32
C ALA A 10 -22.73 -4.63 26.28
N ILE A 11 -23.38 -5.64 25.74
CA ILE A 11 -22.93 -6.33 24.53
C ILE A 11 -22.98 -5.29 23.42
N PHE A 12 -21.84 -4.62 23.25
CA PHE A 12 -21.59 -3.79 22.08
C PHE A 12 -21.45 -4.78 20.91
N THR A 13 -22.59 -5.13 20.32
CA THR A 13 -22.61 -5.81 19.05
C THR A 13 -22.00 -4.86 18.02
N PHE A 14 -20.69 -4.98 17.83
CA PHE A 14 -20.05 -4.45 16.64
C PHE A 14 -20.71 -5.13 15.45
N SER A 15 -21.74 -4.50 14.93
CA SER A 15 -22.21 -4.78 13.58
C SER A 15 -21.08 -4.36 12.65
N VAL A 16 -20.18 -5.29 12.37
CA VAL A 16 -19.25 -5.18 11.26
C VAL A 16 -20.10 -5.15 10.01
N VAL A 17 -20.47 -3.96 9.60
CA VAL A 17 -21.04 -3.74 8.28
C VAL A 17 -19.91 -4.08 7.31
N ASN A 18 -19.87 -5.32 6.87
CA ASN A 18 -19.12 -5.76 5.72
C ASN A 18 -19.69 -5.07 4.48
N ALA A 19 -19.36 -3.81 4.30
CA ALA A 19 -19.46 -3.19 2.99
C ALA A 19 -18.35 -3.85 2.14
N GLN A 20 -18.67 -4.99 1.57
CA GLN A 20 -17.82 -5.74 0.65
C GLN A 20 -17.71 -4.96 -0.67
N ASN A 21 -16.97 -3.87 -0.65
CA ASN A 21 -16.39 -3.32 -1.86
C ASN A 21 -15.18 -4.21 -2.20
N GLY A 22 -15.34 -5.14 -3.12
CA GLY A 22 -14.28 -6.06 -3.53
C GLY A 22 -12.99 -5.34 -3.98
N ASN A 23 -13.08 -4.07 -4.34
CA ASN A 23 -11.95 -3.21 -4.63
C ASN A 23 -11.16 -2.79 -3.36
N GLY A 24 -11.84 -2.54 -2.25
CA GLY A 24 -11.19 -2.16 -0.98
C GLY A 24 -10.34 -3.30 -0.43
N GLN A 25 -10.87 -4.50 -0.36
CA GLN A 25 -10.14 -5.69 0.09
C GLN A 25 -8.93 -6.01 -0.80
N ARG A 26 -9.05 -5.76 -2.10
CA ARG A 26 -7.95 -5.96 -3.06
C ARG A 26 -6.81 -4.97 -2.81
N ILE A 27 -7.13 -3.70 -2.56
CA ILE A 27 -6.15 -2.66 -2.23
C ILE A 27 -5.44 -2.98 -0.91
N GLU A 28 -6.18 -3.35 0.13
CA GLU A 28 -5.62 -3.75 1.43
C GLU A 28 -4.65 -4.93 1.31
N LYS A 29 -5.00 -5.96 0.55
CA LYS A 29 -4.13 -7.12 0.31
C LYS A 29 -2.85 -6.73 -0.43
N ILE A 30 -2.94 -5.84 -1.41
CA ILE A 30 -1.78 -5.33 -2.16
C ILE A 30 -0.87 -4.51 -1.23
N GLN A 31 -1.42 -3.64 -0.41
CA GLN A 31 -0.66 -2.84 0.55
C GLN A 31 0.00 -3.72 1.62
N ALA A 32 -0.72 -4.68 2.18
CA ALA A 32 -0.16 -5.64 3.12
C ALA A 32 1.02 -6.44 2.52
N LEU A 33 0.90 -6.86 1.27
CA LEU A 33 1.95 -7.55 0.56
C LEU A 33 3.17 -6.63 0.30
N LYS A 34 2.96 -5.38 -0.04
CA LYS A 34 4.05 -4.39 -0.17
C LYS A 34 4.80 -4.19 1.14
N ILE A 35 4.08 -4.01 2.24
CA ILE A 35 4.68 -3.87 3.59
C ILE A 35 5.47 -5.10 3.99
N ALA A 36 5.05 -6.29 3.57
CA ALA A 36 5.76 -7.52 3.86
C ALA A 36 7.04 -7.71 3.01
N VAL A 37 7.05 -7.22 1.77
CA VAL A 37 8.12 -7.48 0.79
C VAL A 37 9.18 -6.37 0.74
N LEU A 38 8.78 -5.11 0.82
CA LEU A 38 9.70 -3.97 0.64
C LEU A 38 10.73 -3.82 1.77
N PRO A 39 10.38 -3.85 3.06
CA PRO A 39 11.34 -3.61 4.14
C PRO A 39 12.51 -4.59 4.17
N PRO A 40 12.32 -5.91 3.99
CA PRO A 40 13.43 -6.86 3.96
C PRO A 40 14.42 -6.60 2.83
N GLN A 41 13.96 -6.12 1.69
CA GLN A 41 14.82 -5.81 0.54
C GLN A 41 15.63 -4.53 0.72
N LEU A 42 15.13 -3.58 1.51
CA LEU A 42 15.76 -2.29 1.74
C LEU A 42 16.74 -2.29 2.91
N ASP A 43 16.65 -3.28 3.79
CA ASP A 43 17.49 -3.38 4.99
C ASP A 43 17.51 -2.08 5.79
N LEU A 44 16.30 -1.59 6.11
CA LEU A 44 16.12 -0.32 6.84
C LEU A 44 16.55 -0.48 8.29
N THR A 45 17.35 0.47 8.78
CA THR A 45 17.55 0.65 10.21
C THR A 45 16.27 1.13 10.88
N SER A 46 16.15 0.97 12.20
CA SER A 46 14.97 1.46 12.94
C SER A 46 14.76 2.96 12.75
N SER A 47 15.84 3.76 12.76
CA SER A 47 15.80 5.19 12.51
C SER A 47 15.36 5.54 11.08
N GLU A 48 15.85 4.82 10.10
CA GLU A 48 15.43 4.99 8.70
C GLU A 48 13.96 4.62 8.50
N ALA A 49 13.51 3.50 9.08
CA ALA A 49 12.13 3.06 9.00
C ALA A 49 11.14 4.07 9.60
N GLU A 50 11.47 4.64 10.75
CA GLU A 50 10.66 5.65 11.43
C GLU A 50 10.42 6.90 10.56
N LYS A 51 11.41 7.28 9.77
CA LYS A 51 11.33 8.43 8.84
C LYS A 51 10.75 8.05 7.48
N PHE A 52 10.99 6.83 7.03
CA PHE A 52 10.57 6.33 5.72
C PHE A 52 9.05 6.16 5.63
N TRP A 53 8.42 5.52 6.62
CA TRP A 53 7.02 5.16 6.54
C TRP A 53 6.05 6.33 6.39
N PRO A 54 6.20 7.47 7.09
CA PRO A 54 5.35 8.63 6.85
C PRO A 54 5.41 9.14 5.42
N ILE A 55 6.62 9.22 4.83
CA ILE A 55 6.80 9.64 3.43
C ILE A 55 6.19 8.63 2.46
N TYR A 56 6.40 7.34 2.72
CA TYR A 56 5.85 6.27 1.91
C TYR A 56 4.32 6.27 1.90
N ASN A 57 3.69 6.51 3.03
CA ASN A 57 2.24 6.56 3.13
C ASN A 57 1.65 7.72 2.31
N GLU A 58 2.26 8.90 2.34
CA GLU A 58 1.84 10.03 1.51
C GLU A 58 2.04 9.73 0.01
N TYR A 59 3.18 9.18 -0.34
CA TYR A 59 3.50 8.76 -1.70
C TYR A 59 2.49 7.74 -2.24
N GLU A 60 2.19 6.69 -1.49
CA GLU A 60 1.19 5.69 -1.88
C GLU A 60 -0.22 6.28 -1.98
N HIS A 61 -0.56 7.21 -1.12
CA HIS A 61 -1.85 7.89 -1.19
C HIS A 61 -2.00 8.67 -2.49
N GLU A 62 -0.99 9.42 -2.91
CA GLU A 62 -1.02 10.14 -4.19
C GLU A 62 -1.07 9.18 -5.40
N LEU A 63 -0.30 8.09 -5.37
CA LEU A 63 -0.35 7.07 -6.43
C LEU A 63 -1.74 6.42 -6.54
N ASN A 64 -2.36 6.11 -5.42
CA ASN A 64 -3.69 5.50 -5.40
C ASN A 64 -4.76 6.48 -5.90
N ASN A 65 -4.70 7.75 -5.52
CA ASN A 65 -5.59 8.79 -6.03
C ASN A 65 -5.46 8.94 -7.54
N LEU A 66 -4.25 8.95 -8.07
CA LEU A 66 -4.03 8.99 -9.52
C LEU A 66 -4.67 7.79 -10.22
N ARG A 67 -4.49 6.58 -9.68
CA ARG A 67 -5.06 5.34 -10.26
C ARG A 67 -6.59 5.34 -10.24
N LEU A 68 -7.19 5.87 -9.18
CA LEU A 68 -8.64 5.94 -9.05
C LEU A 68 -9.26 6.96 -10.00
N ASN A 69 -8.60 8.11 -10.17
CA ASN A 69 -9.13 9.23 -10.95
C ASN A 69 -8.90 9.08 -12.46
N ASN A 70 -7.90 8.31 -12.88
CA ASN A 70 -7.47 8.21 -14.27
C ASN A 70 -7.72 6.83 -14.90
N LYS A 71 -8.77 6.13 -14.51
CA LYS A 71 -9.10 4.79 -15.06
C LYS A 71 -9.29 4.78 -16.56
N ASN A 72 -9.74 5.88 -17.14
CA ASN A 72 -10.05 6.04 -18.57
C ASN A 72 -9.10 7.04 -19.25
N GLY A 73 -8.01 7.44 -18.59
CA GLY A 73 -7.05 8.39 -19.13
C GLY A 73 -6.11 7.78 -20.18
N ASP A 74 -5.45 8.64 -20.94
CA ASP A 74 -4.38 8.24 -21.84
C ASP A 74 -3.25 7.54 -21.07
N VAL A 75 -2.77 6.44 -21.62
CA VAL A 75 -1.71 5.62 -21.02
C VAL A 75 -0.44 6.43 -20.80
N LEU A 76 -0.01 7.19 -21.81
CA LEU A 76 1.21 7.99 -21.72
C LEU A 76 1.09 9.13 -20.72
N ASP A 77 -0.05 9.78 -20.65
CA ASP A 77 -0.33 10.83 -19.65
C ASP A 77 -0.30 10.25 -18.22
N ASN A 78 -0.87 9.08 -18.03
CA ASN A 78 -0.84 8.37 -16.75
C ASN A 78 0.59 7.97 -16.35
N GLU A 79 1.38 7.46 -17.28
CA GLU A 79 2.78 7.12 -17.03
C GLU A 79 3.61 8.36 -16.67
N GLN A 80 3.37 9.47 -17.35
CA GLN A 80 4.03 10.75 -17.03
C GLN A 80 3.66 11.24 -15.62
N LYS A 81 2.39 11.21 -15.26
CA LYS A 81 1.93 11.58 -13.91
C LYS A 81 2.50 10.69 -12.82
N LEU A 82 2.59 9.39 -13.06
CA LEU A 82 3.26 8.46 -12.15
C LEU A 82 4.73 8.80 -11.95
N LEU A 83 5.43 9.13 -13.04
CA LEU A 83 6.82 9.54 -12.98
C LEU A 83 7.00 10.86 -12.23
N ASP A 84 6.10 11.82 -12.43
CA ASP A 84 6.12 13.11 -11.75
C ASP A 84 5.94 12.95 -10.23
N ILE A 85 5.04 12.07 -9.78
CA ILE A 85 4.89 11.75 -8.36
C ILE A 85 6.17 11.12 -7.81
N LYS A 86 6.79 10.18 -8.50
CA LYS A 86 8.05 9.57 -8.10
C LYS A 86 9.17 10.61 -7.97
N LYS A 87 9.29 11.51 -8.92
CA LYS A 87 10.26 12.61 -8.87
C LYS A 87 9.98 13.58 -7.73
N LYS A 88 8.72 13.86 -7.44
CA LYS A 88 8.31 14.72 -6.33
C LYS A 88 8.79 14.19 -4.97
N TYR A 89 8.64 12.88 -4.73
CA TYR A 89 9.00 12.24 -3.46
C TYR A 89 10.46 11.76 -3.39
N SER A 90 11.13 11.66 -4.53
CA SER A 90 12.50 11.17 -4.60
C SER A 90 13.49 11.91 -3.68
N PRO A 91 13.50 13.26 -3.60
CA PRO A 91 14.38 13.97 -2.68
C PRO A 91 14.12 13.63 -1.21
N ALA A 92 12.87 13.48 -0.81
CA ALA A 92 12.51 13.13 0.57
C ALA A 92 12.96 11.71 0.92
N PHE A 93 12.77 10.75 0.03
CA PHE A 93 13.27 9.39 0.19
C PHE A 93 14.80 9.33 0.21
N GLU A 94 15.46 10.05 -0.68
CA GLU A 94 16.92 10.10 -0.74
C GLU A 94 17.54 10.63 0.55
N LYS A 95 16.93 11.64 1.14
CA LYS A 95 17.36 12.22 2.42
C LYS A 95 17.34 11.21 3.56
N VAL A 96 16.41 10.28 3.54
CA VAL A 96 16.26 9.22 4.55
C VAL A 96 17.12 8.01 4.23
N LEU A 97 17.11 7.56 2.98
CA LEU A 97 17.68 6.28 2.54
C LEU A 97 19.12 6.41 2.01
N GLY A 98 19.48 7.57 1.48
CA GLY A 98 20.67 7.71 0.64
C GLY A 98 20.43 7.20 -0.80
N PRO A 99 21.36 7.53 -1.74
CA PRO A 99 21.17 7.25 -3.16
C PRO A 99 21.11 5.74 -3.49
N GLN A 100 21.87 4.91 -2.78
CA GLN A 100 21.90 3.46 -3.04
C GLN A 100 20.59 2.77 -2.63
N LYS A 101 20.09 3.04 -1.43
CA LYS A 101 18.81 2.49 -0.96
C LYS A 101 17.62 3.07 -1.71
N LEU A 102 17.70 4.31 -2.16
CA LEU A 102 16.69 4.91 -3.04
C LEU A 102 16.55 4.13 -4.35
N ASN A 103 17.66 3.80 -4.97
CA ASN A 103 17.65 2.99 -6.19
C ASN A 103 17.10 1.58 -5.94
N LYS A 104 17.49 0.95 -4.85
CA LYS A 104 16.92 -0.34 -4.40
C LYS A 104 15.41 -0.25 -4.18
N PHE A 105 14.94 0.84 -3.59
CA PHE A 105 13.51 1.06 -3.35
C PHE A 105 12.70 1.09 -4.65
N PHE A 106 13.10 1.90 -5.61
CA PHE A 106 12.39 1.97 -6.90
C PHE A 106 12.48 0.67 -7.71
N ASN A 107 13.60 -0.03 -7.64
CA ASN A 107 13.74 -1.36 -8.26
C ASN A 107 12.82 -2.39 -7.57
N ALA A 108 12.78 -2.41 -6.25
CA ALA A 108 11.91 -3.30 -5.49
C ALA A 108 10.41 -3.04 -5.78
N GLU A 109 10.01 -1.79 -5.94
CA GLU A 109 8.65 -1.44 -6.38
C GLU A 109 8.33 -1.98 -7.78
N LYS A 110 9.28 -1.86 -8.71
CA LYS A 110 9.13 -2.39 -10.07
C LYS A 110 8.99 -3.90 -10.07
N GLU A 111 9.82 -4.61 -9.34
CA GLU A 111 9.75 -6.08 -9.20
C GLU A 111 8.44 -6.51 -8.54
N PHE A 112 8.02 -5.85 -7.49
CA PHE A 112 6.74 -6.11 -6.83
C PHE A 112 5.57 -5.99 -7.81
N ARG A 113 5.56 -4.96 -8.63
CA ARG A 113 4.54 -4.75 -9.66
C ARG A 113 4.51 -5.88 -10.67
N ASN A 114 5.68 -6.33 -11.12
CA ASN A 114 5.79 -7.44 -12.06
C ASN A 114 5.26 -8.76 -11.47
N VAL A 115 5.60 -9.05 -10.22
CA VAL A 115 5.09 -10.23 -9.50
C VAL A 115 3.58 -10.15 -9.34
N LEU A 116 3.05 -8.98 -8.97
CA LEU A 116 1.61 -8.76 -8.81
C LEU A 116 0.85 -8.99 -10.11
N ILE A 117 1.35 -8.45 -11.23
CA ILE A 117 0.74 -8.63 -12.55
C ILE A 117 0.71 -10.12 -12.94
N LYS A 118 1.81 -10.84 -12.72
CA LYS A 118 1.88 -12.29 -12.99
C LYS A 118 0.85 -13.06 -12.17
N ARG A 119 0.71 -12.76 -10.88
CA ARG A 119 -0.29 -13.41 -10.01
C ARG A 119 -1.72 -13.13 -10.45
N LEU A 120 -2.02 -11.89 -10.81
CA LEU A 120 -3.35 -11.51 -11.30
C LEU A 120 -3.71 -12.21 -12.61
N LYS A 121 -2.75 -12.35 -13.53
CA LYS A 121 -2.95 -13.11 -14.77
C LYS A 121 -3.21 -14.58 -14.49
N ALA A 122 -2.45 -15.22 -13.63
CA ALA A 122 -2.62 -16.62 -13.23
C ALA A 122 -4.00 -16.86 -12.61
N GLN A 123 -4.45 -16.01 -11.71
CA GLN A 123 -5.77 -16.10 -11.09
C GLN A 123 -6.91 -15.94 -12.12
N ARG A 124 -6.72 -15.09 -13.13
CA ARG A 124 -7.71 -14.92 -14.20
C ARG A 124 -7.84 -16.19 -15.04
N GLN A 125 -6.73 -16.85 -15.37
CA GLN A 125 -6.75 -18.11 -16.12
C GLN A 125 -7.46 -19.22 -15.36
N GLN A 126 -7.20 -19.36 -14.06
CA GLN A 126 -7.88 -20.37 -13.22
C GLN A 126 -9.41 -20.17 -13.11
N ARG A 127 -9.91 -18.96 -13.33
CA ARG A 127 -11.36 -18.70 -13.33
C ARG A 127 -12.05 -19.04 -14.65
N LEU A 128 -11.28 -19.20 -15.72
CA LEU A 128 -11.78 -19.47 -17.07
C LEU A 128 -11.81 -20.98 -17.40
N GLU A 129 -11.20 -21.81 -16.54
CA GLU A 129 -11.23 -23.28 -16.58
C GLU A 129 -12.34 -23.82 -15.67
#